data_194bc726ae6a14641697b6df8e669137
#
_entry.id   194bc726ae6a14641697b6df8e669137
#
_cell.length_a   1.000
_cell.length_b   1.000
_cell.length_c   1.000
_cell.angle_alpha   90.00
_cell.angle_beta   90.00
_cell.angle_gamma   90.00
#
_symmetry.space_group_name_H-M   'P 1'
#
loop_
_entity.id
_entity.type
_entity.pdbx_description
1 polymer ?
#
loop_
_entity_poly.entity_id
_entity_poly.type
_entity_poly.pdbx_seq_one_letter_code
_entity_poly.pdbx_strand_id
1 'polypeptide(L)'
;MVHVFSRPRPAPGPQVVAPDADDARPRRRPLGLREPRTRTALVTGASSGIGAAVARRLGDEEGWRLVLTGRDPVRLRQVADDTSATAFAADLTLPGADRQLTDFATATAGPVDLLVAGAGVGWAGEFLDMPPHTVDEVFDINVLATLRLVRLLLPGMVAAGSGRVVLIGSLAGSVAVRDEAVYSAAKAAVGAFADSLRYELRGTGVGVTHVVPGVVDTPFFERRGAPYQRSRPRPVPAERVAEAVRSAVARGRDEVYVPSWLRLPCRVRGTAPGLYRRLAARFG
;
A
#
# COMPACT_ATOMS: atom_id res chain seq x y z
N MET A 1 8.40 5.36 31.23
CA MET A 1 7.35 6.01 32.03
C MET A 1 6.53 6.86 31.07
N VAL A 2 5.41 6.35 30.59
CA VAL A 2 4.58 6.99 29.56
C VAL A 2 3.42 7.67 30.27
N HIS A 3 3.38 9.00 30.26
CA HIS A 3 2.25 9.77 30.78
C HIS A 3 1.06 9.66 29.80
N VAL A 4 0.03 8.93 30.23
CA VAL A 4 -1.27 8.92 29.58
C VAL A 4 -2.08 10.09 30.10
N PHE A 5 -2.37 11.08 29.25
CA PHE A 5 -3.29 12.17 29.57
C PHE A 5 -4.73 11.64 29.59
N SER A 6 -5.31 11.52 30.81
CA SER A 6 -6.73 11.23 30.98
C SER A 6 -7.55 12.50 30.84
N ARG A 7 -8.50 12.53 29.90
CA ARG A 7 -9.53 13.59 29.84
C ARG A 7 -10.64 13.30 30.87
N PRO A 8 -11.19 14.32 31.57
CA PRO A 8 -12.30 14.12 32.48
C PRO A 8 -13.58 13.74 31.77
N ARG A 9 -14.33 12.79 32.35
CA ARG A 9 -15.66 12.36 31.88
C ARG A 9 -16.69 13.47 32.13
N PRO A 10 -17.61 13.73 31.19
CA PRO A 10 -18.80 14.54 31.44
C PRO A 10 -19.79 13.81 32.32
N ALA A 11 -20.53 14.58 33.13
CA ALA A 11 -21.56 14.10 34.06
C ALA A 11 -22.77 13.49 33.32
N PRO A 12 -23.48 12.54 33.93
CA PRO A 12 -24.65 11.91 33.29
C PRO A 12 -25.84 12.87 33.26
N GLY A 13 -26.40 13.07 32.07
CA GLY A 13 -27.68 13.75 31.87
C GLY A 13 -28.87 12.81 32.10
N PRO A 14 -30.11 13.36 32.22
CA PRO A 14 -31.27 12.62 32.64
C PRO A 14 -31.69 11.51 31.68
N GLN A 15 -32.02 10.34 32.24
CA GLN A 15 -32.53 9.18 31.51
C GLN A 15 -33.97 9.42 31.04
N VAL A 16 -34.19 9.42 29.74
CA VAL A 16 -35.53 9.28 29.14
C VAL A 16 -35.72 7.80 28.75
N VAL A 17 -36.64 7.12 29.39
CA VAL A 17 -37.08 5.79 29.04
C VAL A 17 -38.00 5.90 27.81
N ALA A 18 -37.56 5.35 26.66
CA ALA A 18 -38.42 5.20 25.49
C ALA A 18 -38.98 3.76 25.41
N PRO A 19 -40.19 3.57 24.92
CA PRO A 19 -40.85 2.26 24.90
C PRO A 19 -40.29 1.38 23.76
N ASP A 20 -40.44 0.05 23.99
CA ASP A 20 -40.08 -1.03 23.07
C ASP A 20 -40.58 -0.78 21.65
N ALA A 21 -39.67 -0.77 20.68
CA ALA A 21 -39.99 -0.82 19.26
C ALA A 21 -39.34 -2.04 18.64
N ASP A 22 -40.19 -3.00 18.43
CA ASP A 22 -40.28 -4.03 17.40
C ASP A 22 -39.04 -4.27 16.51
N ASP A 23 -38.66 -5.55 16.47
CA ASP A 23 -37.59 -6.22 15.72
C ASP A 23 -37.79 -6.04 14.19
N ALA A 24 -37.41 -4.89 13.66
CA ALA A 24 -37.31 -4.65 12.22
C ALA A 24 -35.84 -4.63 11.77
N ARG A 25 -35.30 -5.80 11.44
CA ARG A 25 -34.06 -5.93 10.70
C ARG A 25 -34.12 -5.03 9.45
N PRO A 26 -33.14 -4.13 9.21
CA PRO A 26 -33.16 -3.31 8.01
C PRO A 26 -33.10 -4.23 6.79
N ARG A 27 -34.19 -4.27 6.01
CA ARG A 27 -34.27 -4.92 4.70
C ARG A 27 -33.15 -4.28 3.85
N ARG A 28 -32.20 -5.10 3.39
CA ARG A 28 -31.19 -4.69 2.41
C ARG A 28 -31.96 -4.09 1.22
N ARG A 29 -31.81 -2.79 0.99
CA ARG A 29 -32.25 -2.15 -0.24
C ARG A 29 -31.59 -2.91 -1.40
N PRO A 30 -32.32 -3.33 -2.44
CA PRO A 30 -31.70 -3.83 -3.65
C PRO A 30 -30.82 -2.72 -4.18
N LEU A 31 -29.54 -3.04 -4.40
CA LEU A 31 -28.62 -2.19 -5.13
C LEU A 31 -29.27 -1.90 -6.49
N GLY A 32 -29.80 -0.69 -6.67
CA GLY A 32 -30.17 -0.22 -8.01
C GLY A 32 -28.95 -0.41 -8.88
N LEU A 33 -29.13 -1.06 -10.03
CA LEU A 33 -28.14 -1.22 -11.08
C LEU A 33 -27.68 0.19 -11.49
N ARG A 34 -26.67 0.75 -10.79
CA ARG A 34 -25.91 1.88 -11.33
C ARG A 34 -25.17 1.33 -12.54
N GLU A 35 -25.30 1.98 -13.67
CA GLU A 35 -24.45 1.77 -14.83
C GLU A 35 -23.01 1.57 -14.34
N PRO A 36 -22.23 0.62 -14.87
CA PRO A 36 -20.87 0.38 -14.43
C PRO A 36 -20.04 1.63 -14.66
N ARG A 37 -19.93 2.47 -13.61
CA ARG A 37 -19.13 3.70 -13.66
C ARG A 37 -17.68 3.30 -13.88
N THR A 38 -17.05 3.86 -14.90
CA THR A 38 -15.61 3.75 -15.08
C THR A 38 -14.91 4.28 -13.83
N ARG A 39 -14.10 3.43 -13.17
CA ARG A 39 -13.38 3.74 -11.94
C ARG A 39 -11.99 4.29 -12.26
N THR A 40 -11.47 5.16 -11.41
CA THR A 40 -10.13 5.71 -11.56
C THR A 40 -9.15 5.01 -10.63
N ALA A 41 -8.03 4.50 -11.19
CA ALA A 41 -6.93 3.97 -10.42
C ALA A 41 -5.68 4.83 -10.58
N LEU A 42 -5.10 5.27 -9.46
CA LEU A 42 -3.80 5.93 -9.40
C LEU A 42 -2.73 4.92 -8.97
N VAL A 43 -1.73 4.70 -9.81
CA VAL A 43 -0.63 3.76 -9.54
C VAL A 43 0.69 4.52 -9.44
N THR A 44 1.36 4.44 -8.30
CA THR A 44 2.68 5.04 -8.11
C THR A 44 3.79 4.00 -8.29
N GLY A 45 4.98 4.45 -8.71
CA GLY A 45 6.07 3.55 -9.07
C GLY A 45 5.82 2.77 -10.37
N ALA A 46 4.93 3.29 -11.23
CA ALA A 46 4.44 2.61 -12.42
C ALA A 46 5.45 2.51 -13.56
N SER A 47 6.60 3.18 -13.48
CA SER A 47 7.64 3.12 -14.53
C SER A 47 8.41 1.79 -14.57
N SER A 48 8.23 0.88 -13.60
CA SER A 48 8.91 -0.43 -13.58
C SER A 48 8.36 -1.38 -12.52
N GLY A 49 8.80 -2.64 -12.55
CA GLY A 49 8.58 -3.64 -11.51
C GLY A 49 7.11 -3.86 -11.17
N ILE A 50 6.80 -3.92 -9.88
CA ILE A 50 5.44 -4.23 -9.41
C ILE A 50 4.42 -3.19 -9.89
N GLY A 51 4.76 -1.89 -9.82
CA GLY A 51 3.85 -0.83 -10.26
C GLY A 51 3.48 -0.91 -11.73
N ALA A 52 4.47 -1.17 -12.61
CA ALA A 52 4.23 -1.38 -14.04
C ALA A 52 3.38 -2.64 -14.31
N ALA A 53 3.67 -3.74 -13.62
CA ALA A 53 2.90 -4.96 -13.75
C ALA A 53 1.44 -4.78 -13.29
N VAL A 54 1.22 -4.05 -12.19
CA VAL A 54 -0.14 -3.72 -11.71
C VAL A 54 -0.86 -2.83 -12.71
N ALA A 55 -0.19 -1.82 -13.28
CA ALA A 55 -0.77 -0.95 -14.29
C ALA A 55 -1.25 -1.75 -15.51
N ARG A 56 -0.38 -2.63 -16.05
CA ARG A 56 -0.76 -3.51 -17.17
C ARG A 56 -1.92 -4.42 -16.80
N ARG A 57 -1.87 -5.06 -15.63
CA ARG A 57 -2.93 -5.98 -15.19
C ARG A 57 -4.29 -5.30 -15.01
N LEU A 58 -4.30 -4.04 -14.56
CA LEU A 58 -5.54 -3.24 -14.47
C LEU A 58 -5.97 -2.71 -15.84
N GLY A 59 -5.02 -2.38 -16.74
CA GLY A 59 -5.30 -1.96 -18.10
C GLY A 59 -5.98 -3.03 -18.96
N ASP A 60 -5.72 -4.32 -18.66
CA ASP A 60 -6.38 -5.45 -19.31
C ASP A 60 -7.86 -5.62 -18.88
N GLU A 61 -8.31 -4.90 -17.86
CA GLU A 61 -9.69 -4.99 -17.36
C GLU A 61 -10.52 -3.77 -17.80
N GLU A 62 -11.67 -4.03 -18.33
CA GLU A 62 -12.64 -2.97 -18.64
C GLU A 62 -13.09 -2.22 -17.36
N GLY A 63 -13.37 -0.93 -17.52
CA GLY A 63 -13.92 -0.11 -16.46
C GLY A 63 -12.90 0.57 -15.55
N TRP A 64 -11.61 0.57 -15.91
CA TRP A 64 -10.59 1.37 -15.25
C TRP A 64 -10.07 2.51 -16.16
N ARG A 65 -9.97 3.71 -15.59
CA ARG A 65 -9.11 4.79 -16.09
C ARG A 65 -7.85 4.81 -15.24
N LEU A 66 -6.68 4.73 -15.87
CA LEU A 66 -5.42 4.66 -15.15
C LEU A 66 -4.69 5.99 -15.21
N VAL A 67 -4.22 6.44 -14.05
CA VAL A 67 -3.24 7.50 -13.91
C VAL A 67 -1.97 6.89 -13.31
N LEU A 68 -0.87 7.03 -14.02
CA LEU A 68 0.40 6.42 -13.67
C LEU A 68 1.41 7.49 -13.28
N THR A 69 2.17 7.25 -12.21
CA THR A 69 3.30 8.13 -11.86
C THR A 69 4.57 7.34 -11.55
N GLY A 70 5.69 7.97 -11.87
CA GLY A 70 7.04 7.47 -11.65
C GLY A 70 8.07 8.52 -12.03
N ARG A 71 9.32 8.35 -11.59
CA ARG A 71 10.40 9.32 -11.82
C ARG A 71 10.98 9.29 -13.23
N ASP A 72 10.94 8.12 -13.89
CA ASP A 72 11.49 7.96 -15.23
C ASP A 72 10.40 8.21 -16.27
N PRO A 73 10.43 9.34 -16.99
CA PRO A 73 9.38 9.73 -17.92
C PRO A 73 9.31 8.82 -19.15
N VAL A 74 10.45 8.28 -19.59
CA VAL A 74 10.50 7.44 -20.79
C VAL A 74 9.83 6.09 -20.52
N ARG A 75 10.27 5.39 -19.45
CA ARG A 75 9.66 4.11 -19.06
C ARG A 75 8.21 4.27 -18.61
N LEU A 76 7.89 5.40 -17.95
CA LEU A 76 6.50 5.67 -17.56
C LEU A 76 5.60 5.81 -18.78
N ARG A 77 6.04 6.53 -19.80
CA ARG A 77 5.31 6.68 -21.06
C ARG A 77 5.07 5.35 -21.77
N GLN A 78 6.10 4.49 -21.85
CA GLN A 78 5.95 3.14 -22.43
C GLN A 78 4.83 2.36 -21.73
N VAL A 79 4.79 2.37 -20.39
CA VAL A 79 3.73 1.66 -19.64
C VAL A 79 2.37 2.33 -19.86
N ALA A 80 2.32 3.66 -19.96
CA ALA A 80 1.09 4.38 -20.23
C ALA A 80 0.53 4.07 -21.63
N ASP A 81 1.39 4.02 -22.63
CA ASP A 81 1.01 3.65 -24.01
C ASP A 81 0.48 2.20 -24.06
N ASP A 82 1.18 1.25 -23.41
CA ASP A 82 0.75 -0.16 -23.30
C ASP A 82 -0.65 -0.32 -22.66
N THR A 83 -1.05 0.62 -21.80
CA THR A 83 -2.27 0.50 -20.96
C THR A 83 -3.34 1.55 -21.27
N SER A 84 -3.13 2.38 -22.29
CA SER A 84 -3.97 3.55 -22.61
C SER A 84 -4.17 4.46 -21.39
N ALA A 85 -3.16 4.55 -20.52
CA ALA A 85 -3.20 5.31 -19.28
C ALA A 85 -2.70 6.74 -19.47
N THR A 86 -3.07 7.62 -18.55
CA THR A 86 -2.49 8.97 -18.47
C THR A 86 -1.25 8.94 -17.59
N ALA A 87 -0.12 9.47 -18.06
CA ALA A 87 1.14 9.52 -17.35
C ALA A 87 1.40 10.89 -16.72
N PHE A 88 1.86 10.93 -15.47
CA PHE A 88 2.35 12.09 -14.76
C PHE A 88 3.72 11.79 -14.14
N ALA A 89 4.79 12.20 -14.82
CA ALA A 89 6.15 11.99 -14.32
C ALA A 89 6.43 12.94 -13.16
N ALA A 90 6.76 12.39 -11.99
CA ALA A 90 7.05 13.18 -10.79
C ALA A 90 8.00 12.44 -9.85
N ASP A 91 8.82 13.21 -9.13
CA ASP A 91 9.49 12.76 -7.93
C ASP A 91 8.61 13.11 -6.71
N LEU A 92 8.05 12.09 -6.07
CA LEU A 92 7.14 12.25 -4.93
C LEU A 92 7.83 12.66 -3.63
N THR A 93 9.16 12.76 -3.62
CA THR A 93 9.92 13.32 -2.49
C THR A 93 9.94 14.85 -2.50
N LEU A 94 9.69 15.46 -3.67
CA LEU A 94 9.69 16.91 -3.80
C LEU A 94 8.45 17.54 -3.16
N PRO A 95 8.60 18.72 -2.51
CA PRO A 95 7.48 19.43 -1.90
C PRO A 95 6.36 19.72 -2.89
N GLY A 96 5.12 19.35 -2.54
CA GLY A 96 3.93 19.60 -3.35
C GLY A 96 3.69 18.65 -4.53
N ALA A 97 4.63 17.73 -4.82
CA ALA A 97 4.47 16.76 -5.91
C ALA A 97 3.27 15.82 -5.69
N ASP A 98 3.00 15.46 -4.45
CA ASP A 98 1.84 14.68 -4.03
C ASP A 98 0.51 15.39 -4.35
N ARG A 99 0.41 16.69 -4.05
CA ARG A 99 -0.76 17.52 -4.37
C ARG A 99 -0.91 17.69 -5.88
N GLN A 100 0.16 18.05 -6.59
CA GLN A 100 0.12 18.20 -8.05
C GLN A 100 -0.36 16.90 -8.73
N LEU A 101 0.12 15.73 -8.26
CA LEU A 101 -0.32 14.44 -8.78
C LEU A 101 -1.79 14.17 -8.51
N THR A 102 -2.28 14.43 -7.30
CA THR A 102 -3.69 14.17 -6.95
C THR A 102 -4.64 15.12 -7.66
N ASP A 103 -4.27 16.39 -7.83
CA ASP A 103 -5.04 17.38 -8.59
C ASP A 103 -5.09 17.00 -10.07
N PHE A 104 -3.95 16.62 -10.64
CA PHE A 104 -3.87 16.11 -12.02
C PHE A 104 -4.74 14.87 -12.23
N ALA A 105 -4.64 13.87 -11.35
CA ALA A 105 -5.42 12.64 -11.46
C ALA A 105 -6.93 12.94 -11.42
N THR A 106 -7.35 13.80 -10.50
CA THR A 106 -8.76 14.19 -10.36
C THR A 106 -9.26 14.98 -11.57
N ALA A 107 -8.46 15.91 -12.09
CA ALA A 107 -8.83 16.72 -13.26
C ALA A 107 -8.93 15.88 -14.54
N THR A 108 -8.05 14.88 -14.74
CA THR A 108 -7.98 14.12 -16.00
C THR A 108 -8.84 12.85 -15.99
N ALA A 109 -8.98 12.17 -14.86
CA ALA A 109 -9.66 10.88 -14.78
C ALA A 109 -10.85 10.86 -13.81
N GLY A 110 -11.09 11.94 -13.07
CA GLY A 110 -12.12 12.03 -12.04
C GLY A 110 -11.64 11.53 -10.67
N PRO A 111 -12.55 11.44 -9.68
CA PRO A 111 -12.22 10.99 -8.33
C PRO A 111 -11.52 9.62 -8.33
N VAL A 112 -10.44 9.50 -7.56
CA VAL A 112 -9.66 8.27 -7.47
C VAL A 112 -10.40 7.24 -6.60
N ASP A 113 -10.74 6.11 -7.21
CA ASP A 113 -11.41 4.97 -6.54
C ASP A 113 -10.41 3.95 -5.98
N LEU A 114 -9.21 3.88 -6.58
CA LEU A 114 -8.14 2.96 -6.18
C LEU A 114 -6.80 3.68 -6.18
N LEU A 115 -6.12 3.68 -5.03
CA LEU A 115 -4.71 4.04 -4.94
C LEU A 115 -3.87 2.76 -4.84
N VAL A 116 -2.88 2.59 -5.72
CA VAL A 116 -1.83 1.58 -5.56
C VAL A 116 -0.52 2.30 -5.27
N ALA A 117 -0.14 2.35 -4.00
CA ALA A 117 1.10 2.95 -3.54
C ALA A 117 2.26 1.96 -3.67
N GLY A 118 2.88 1.95 -4.86
CA GLY A 118 3.97 1.05 -5.23
C GLY A 118 5.33 1.73 -5.42
N ALA A 119 5.40 3.06 -5.34
CA ALA A 119 6.68 3.77 -5.36
C ALA A 119 7.54 3.38 -4.15
N GLY A 120 8.82 3.13 -4.39
CA GLY A 120 9.74 2.77 -3.32
C GLY A 120 11.15 2.60 -3.81
N VAL A 121 12.09 2.82 -2.90
CA VAL A 121 13.52 2.58 -3.06
C VAL A 121 14.02 1.71 -1.90
N GLY A 122 15.16 1.08 -2.11
CA GLY A 122 15.84 0.31 -1.09
C GLY A 122 17.31 0.66 -1.05
N TRP A 123 17.94 0.24 0.02
CA TRP A 123 19.38 0.20 0.15
C TRP A 123 19.77 -1.10 0.86
N ALA A 124 20.86 -1.71 0.46
CA ALA A 124 21.36 -2.94 1.07
C ALA A 124 22.86 -2.84 1.31
N GLY A 125 23.26 -3.16 2.53
CA GLY A 125 24.61 -3.12 3.06
C GLY A 125 24.59 -2.96 4.57
N GLU A 126 25.78 -2.94 5.20
CA GLU A 126 25.87 -2.71 6.63
C GLU A 126 25.42 -1.28 6.96
N PHE A 127 24.66 -1.12 8.02
CA PHE A 127 24.10 0.19 8.39
C PHE A 127 25.17 1.27 8.60
N LEU A 128 26.35 0.88 9.05
CA LEU A 128 27.49 1.81 9.23
C LEU A 128 28.03 2.37 7.91
N ASP A 129 27.86 1.64 6.81
CA ASP A 129 28.30 2.06 5.47
C ASP A 129 27.23 2.82 4.70
N MET A 130 26.03 2.95 5.28
CA MET A 130 24.91 3.64 4.63
C MET A 130 25.17 5.14 4.58
N PRO A 131 25.11 5.77 3.39
CA PRO A 131 25.21 7.22 3.30
C PRO A 131 24.08 7.90 4.11
N PRO A 132 24.37 8.92 4.93
CA PRO A 132 23.37 9.53 5.81
C PRO A 132 22.10 9.99 5.08
N HIS A 133 22.22 10.61 3.90
CA HIS A 133 21.09 11.07 3.09
C HIS A 133 20.16 9.94 2.61
N THR A 134 20.67 8.71 2.51
CA THR A 134 19.88 7.55 2.05
C THR A 134 18.82 7.14 3.07
N VAL A 135 19.03 7.44 4.36
CA VAL A 135 18.00 7.23 5.40
C VAL A 135 16.75 8.04 5.07
N ASP A 136 16.96 9.34 4.81
CA ASP A 136 15.88 10.26 4.46
C ASP A 136 15.20 9.84 3.14
N GLU A 137 16.00 9.55 2.09
CA GLU A 137 15.47 9.10 0.80
C GLU A 137 14.57 7.86 0.93
N VAL A 138 15.00 6.87 1.71
CA VAL A 138 14.21 5.64 1.93
C VAL A 138 12.91 5.95 2.66
N PHE A 139 12.92 6.80 3.69
CA PHE A 139 11.71 7.17 4.41
C PHE A 139 10.81 8.09 3.60
N ASP A 140 11.36 9.07 2.92
CA ASP A 140 10.58 10.03 2.13
C ASP A 140 9.73 9.34 1.07
N ILE A 141 10.30 8.44 0.28
CA ILE A 141 9.55 7.78 -0.79
C ILE A 141 8.70 6.60 -0.30
N ASN A 142 9.23 5.73 0.58
CA ASN A 142 8.48 4.53 1.00
C ASN A 142 7.38 4.85 2.00
N VAL A 143 7.56 5.86 2.85
CA VAL A 143 6.65 6.19 3.94
C VAL A 143 5.95 7.52 3.69
N LEU A 144 6.67 8.63 3.72
CA LEU A 144 6.05 9.96 3.75
C LEU A 144 5.25 10.26 2.48
N ALA A 145 5.78 9.97 1.30
CA ALA A 145 5.05 10.14 0.03
C ALA A 145 3.77 9.30 0.00
N THR A 146 3.84 8.04 0.48
CA THR A 146 2.68 7.15 0.59
C THR A 146 1.61 7.73 1.52
N LEU A 147 1.99 8.15 2.73
CA LEU A 147 1.07 8.69 3.73
C LEU A 147 0.42 10.00 3.25
N ARG A 148 1.19 10.89 2.62
CA ARG A 148 0.70 12.15 2.05
C ARG A 148 -0.34 11.91 0.96
N LEU A 149 -0.08 11.00 0.02
CA LEU A 149 -1.05 10.63 -1.02
C LEU A 149 -2.33 10.05 -0.44
N VAL A 150 -2.23 9.12 0.51
CA VAL A 150 -3.41 8.59 1.21
C VAL A 150 -4.19 9.72 1.87
N ARG A 151 -3.51 10.64 2.58
CA ARG A 151 -4.15 11.77 3.28
C ARG A 151 -4.90 12.70 2.33
N LEU A 152 -4.40 12.89 1.11
CA LEU A 152 -5.04 13.74 0.09
C LEU A 152 -6.25 13.06 -0.55
N LEU A 153 -6.18 11.76 -0.83
CA LEU A 153 -7.23 11.02 -1.56
C LEU A 153 -8.35 10.51 -0.65
N LEU A 154 -8.02 10.20 0.59
CA LEU A 154 -8.95 9.56 1.53
C LEU A 154 -10.25 10.32 1.77
N PRO A 155 -10.27 11.66 1.93
CA PRO A 155 -11.51 12.40 2.13
C PRO A 155 -12.52 12.19 1.01
N GLY A 156 -12.07 12.17 -0.25
CA GLY A 156 -12.92 11.92 -1.42
C GLY A 156 -13.50 10.49 -1.42
N MET A 157 -12.69 9.48 -1.07
CA MET A 157 -13.14 8.09 -0.96
C MET A 157 -14.19 7.93 0.16
N VAL A 158 -13.95 8.53 1.33
CA VAL A 158 -14.88 8.49 2.47
C VAL A 158 -16.19 9.18 2.13
N ALA A 159 -16.15 10.36 1.51
CA ALA A 159 -17.35 11.07 1.06
C ALA A 159 -18.15 10.27 0.02
N ALA A 160 -17.48 9.51 -0.84
CA ALA A 160 -18.12 8.62 -1.82
C ALA A 160 -18.65 7.32 -1.18
N GLY A 161 -18.32 7.02 0.07
CA GLY A 161 -18.67 5.76 0.73
C GLY A 161 -18.03 4.54 0.07
N SER A 162 -16.98 4.71 -0.71
CA SER A 162 -16.31 3.65 -1.47
C SER A 162 -14.90 4.05 -1.86
N GLY A 163 -14.01 3.08 -1.96
CA GLY A 163 -12.62 3.29 -2.37
C GLY A 163 -11.70 2.20 -1.83
N ARG A 164 -10.50 2.13 -2.37
CA ARG A 164 -9.50 1.21 -1.85
C ARG A 164 -8.10 1.78 -1.94
N VAL A 165 -7.37 1.61 -0.85
CA VAL A 165 -5.94 1.92 -0.77
C VAL A 165 -5.17 0.60 -0.74
N VAL A 166 -4.29 0.40 -1.72
CA VAL A 166 -3.35 -0.74 -1.77
C VAL A 166 -1.96 -0.22 -1.45
N LEU A 167 -1.38 -0.75 -0.38
CA LEU A 167 -0.04 -0.40 0.10
C LEU A 167 0.92 -1.55 -0.22
N ILE A 168 1.91 -1.29 -1.05
CA ILE A 168 2.94 -2.29 -1.37
C ILE A 168 4.00 -2.28 -0.26
N GLY A 169 3.86 -3.23 0.63
CA GLY A 169 4.80 -3.52 1.70
C GLY A 169 6.01 -4.34 1.23
N SER A 170 6.54 -5.13 2.15
CA SER A 170 7.59 -6.11 1.90
C SER A 170 7.63 -7.13 3.04
N LEU A 171 8.11 -8.34 2.75
CA LEU A 171 8.47 -9.30 3.78
C LEU A 171 9.49 -8.70 4.77
N ALA A 172 10.40 -7.85 4.29
CA ALA A 172 11.38 -7.16 5.11
C ALA A 172 10.76 -6.35 6.25
N GLY A 173 9.60 -5.70 6.02
CA GLY A 173 8.86 -5.01 7.08
C GLY A 173 8.25 -5.93 8.12
N SER A 174 7.92 -7.17 7.73
CA SER A 174 7.30 -8.14 8.64
C SER A 174 8.32 -8.95 9.43
N VAL A 175 9.49 -9.28 8.86
CA VAL A 175 10.45 -10.20 9.51
C VAL A 175 11.82 -9.59 9.78
N ALA A 176 12.09 -8.39 9.30
CA ALA A 176 13.38 -7.73 9.24
C ALA A 176 14.43 -8.56 8.43
N VAL A 177 15.22 -7.91 7.64
CA VAL A 177 16.22 -8.55 6.79
C VAL A 177 17.59 -7.95 7.12
N ARG A 178 18.60 -8.82 7.24
CA ARG A 178 19.98 -8.41 7.42
C ARG A 178 20.42 -7.54 6.25
N ASP A 179 21.23 -6.55 6.52
CA ASP A 179 21.75 -5.56 5.56
C ASP A 179 20.67 -4.66 4.90
N GLU A 180 19.43 -4.69 5.42
CA GLU A 180 18.31 -3.87 4.98
C GLU A 180 17.60 -3.16 6.15
N ALA A 181 18.34 -2.70 7.16
CA ALA A 181 17.78 -2.20 8.41
C ALA A 181 16.78 -1.05 8.20
N VAL A 182 17.18 -0.01 7.45
CA VAL A 182 16.35 1.18 7.19
C VAL A 182 15.17 0.85 6.28
N TYR A 183 15.38 0.05 5.24
CA TYR A 183 14.30 -0.42 4.37
C TYR A 183 13.27 -1.27 5.13
N SER A 184 13.74 -2.18 6.00
CA SER A 184 12.88 -3.00 6.86
C SER A 184 12.05 -2.11 7.79
N ALA A 185 12.65 -1.09 8.40
CA ALA A 185 11.96 -0.13 9.27
C ALA A 185 10.89 0.66 8.50
N ALA A 186 11.21 1.18 7.31
CA ALA A 186 10.27 1.89 6.47
C ALA A 186 9.08 1.02 6.05
N LYS A 187 9.32 -0.24 5.64
CA LYS A 187 8.24 -1.16 5.26
C LYS A 187 7.43 -1.67 6.46
N ALA A 188 8.02 -1.73 7.66
CA ALA A 188 7.29 -1.99 8.91
C ALA A 188 6.34 -0.81 9.25
N ALA A 189 6.80 0.43 9.06
CA ALA A 189 5.96 1.61 9.24
C ALA A 189 4.73 1.59 8.32
N VAL A 190 4.88 1.20 7.05
CA VAL A 190 3.76 1.04 6.10
C VAL A 190 2.78 -0.05 6.57
N GLY A 191 3.27 -1.16 7.11
CA GLY A 191 2.43 -2.22 7.66
C GLY A 191 1.61 -1.76 8.86
N ALA A 192 2.26 -1.11 9.83
CA ALA A 192 1.59 -0.54 11.00
C ALA A 192 0.56 0.53 10.63
N PHE A 193 0.89 1.39 9.65
CA PHE A 193 -0.03 2.38 9.11
C PHE A 193 -1.27 1.71 8.47
N ALA A 194 -1.06 0.65 7.68
CA ALA A 194 -2.16 -0.10 7.06
C ALA A 194 -3.13 -0.66 8.11
N ASP A 195 -2.61 -1.24 9.20
CA ASP A 195 -3.42 -1.81 10.26
C ASP A 195 -4.21 -0.75 11.02
N SER A 196 -3.56 0.36 11.43
CA SER A 196 -4.22 1.46 12.12
C SER A 196 -5.30 2.11 11.26
N LEU A 197 -4.98 2.39 9.98
CA LEU A 197 -5.93 3.01 9.05
C LEU A 197 -7.18 2.16 8.81
N ARG A 198 -7.06 0.81 8.79
CA ARG A 198 -8.22 -0.08 8.70
C ARG A 198 -9.18 0.08 9.87
N TYR A 199 -8.66 0.30 11.08
CA TYR A 199 -9.52 0.53 12.25
C TYR A 199 -10.28 1.86 12.14
N GLU A 200 -9.61 2.91 11.68
CA GLU A 200 -10.21 4.24 11.52
C GLU A 200 -11.28 4.27 10.42
N LEU A 201 -11.12 3.46 9.37
CA LEU A 201 -12.02 3.42 8.21
C LEU A 201 -13.20 2.46 8.34
N ARG A 202 -13.38 1.81 9.49
CA ARG A 202 -14.54 0.92 9.70
C ARG A 202 -15.85 1.67 9.50
N GLY A 203 -16.74 1.07 8.68
CA GLY A 203 -18.04 1.65 8.38
C GLY A 203 -18.04 2.75 7.31
N THR A 204 -16.88 3.22 6.82
CA THR A 204 -16.81 4.26 5.79
C THR A 204 -17.01 3.74 4.35
N GLY A 205 -16.97 2.43 4.14
CA GLY A 205 -16.96 1.81 2.81
C GLY A 205 -15.58 1.81 2.11
N VAL A 206 -14.56 2.41 2.72
CA VAL A 206 -13.18 2.43 2.19
C VAL A 206 -12.37 1.27 2.76
N GLY A 207 -11.70 0.52 1.88
CA GLY A 207 -10.85 -0.60 2.27
C GLY A 207 -9.35 -0.29 2.17
N VAL A 208 -8.54 -0.96 3.00
CA VAL A 208 -7.07 -0.92 2.93
C VAL A 208 -6.53 -2.32 2.73
N THR A 209 -5.72 -2.50 1.69
CA THR A 209 -5.04 -3.76 1.39
C THR A 209 -3.54 -3.58 1.57
N HIS A 210 -2.93 -4.36 2.45
CA HIS A 210 -1.47 -4.46 2.59
C HIS A 210 -0.97 -5.67 1.81
N VAL A 211 -0.15 -5.44 0.80
CA VAL A 211 0.47 -6.49 -0.02
C VAL A 211 1.89 -6.69 0.45
N VAL A 212 2.24 -7.91 0.84
CA VAL A 212 3.54 -8.28 1.40
C VAL A 212 4.25 -9.23 0.43
N PRO A 213 4.95 -8.69 -0.58
CA PRO A 213 5.78 -9.51 -1.46
C PRO A 213 7.07 -9.93 -0.74
N GLY A 214 7.57 -11.11 -1.15
CA GLY A 214 8.93 -11.52 -0.87
C GLY A 214 9.90 -10.96 -1.91
N VAL A 215 10.78 -11.83 -2.44
CA VAL A 215 11.71 -11.48 -3.51
C VAL A 215 10.94 -11.47 -4.83
N VAL A 216 10.95 -10.33 -5.53
CA VAL A 216 10.25 -10.14 -6.82
C VAL A 216 11.29 -9.78 -7.87
N ASP A 217 11.22 -10.43 -9.02
CA ASP A 217 12.10 -10.17 -10.16
C ASP A 217 11.78 -8.79 -10.75
N THR A 218 12.57 -7.83 -10.38
CA THR A 218 12.42 -6.42 -10.76
C THR A 218 13.76 -5.69 -10.68
N PRO A 219 13.92 -4.55 -11.36
CA PRO A 219 15.13 -3.72 -11.24
C PRO A 219 15.38 -3.12 -9.86
N PHE A 220 14.54 -3.43 -8.86
CA PHE A 220 14.69 -2.95 -7.49
C PHE A 220 16.01 -3.39 -6.85
N PHE A 221 16.37 -4.67 -7.04
CA PHE A 221 17.58 -5.23 -6.43
C PHE A 221 18.87 -4.62 -7.00
N GLU A 222 18.88 -4.32 -8.29
CA GLU A 222 20.00 -3.62 -8.93
C GLU A 222 20.14 -2.18 -8.40
N ARG A 223 18.99 -1.48 -8.30
CA ARG A 223 18.96 -0.06 -7.88
C ARG A 223 19.27 0.16 -6.42
N ARG A 224 19.09 -0.82 -5.55
CA ARG A 224 19.41 -0.71 -4.13
C ARG A 224 20.91 -0.88 -3.83
N GLY A 225 21.74 -1.08 -4.86
CA GLY A 225 23.20 -1.22 -4.76
C GLY A 225 23.71 -2.65 -4.52
N ALA A 226 22.80 -3.64 -4.31
CA ALA A 226 23.18 -5.04 -4.14
C ALA A 226 22.20 -5.97 -4.86
N PRO A 227 22.64 -6.66 -5.93
CA PRO A 227 21.83 -7.66 -6.61
C PRO A 227 21.43 -8.79 -5.65
N TYR A 228 20.28 -9.41 -5.92
CA TYR A 228 19.85 -10.57 -5.16
C TYR A 228 20.72 -11.79 -5.52
N GLN A 229 21.54 -12.27 -4.58
CA GLN A 229 22.49 -13.35 -4.82
C GLN A 229 22.10 -14.69 -4.17
N ARG A 230 21.01 -14.72 -3.38
CA ARG A 230 20.59 -15.94 -2.69
C ARG A 230 19.89 -16.91 -3.66
N SER A 231 20.19 -18.19 -3.57
CA SER A 231 19.52 -19.23 -4.35
C SER A 231 18.05 -19.43 -3.93
N ARG A 232 17.71 -19.10 -2.69
CA ARG A 232 16.36 -19.21 -2.11
C ARG A 232 16.04 -18.05 -1.16
N PRO A 233 14.76 -17.61 -1.11
CA PRO A 233 13.66 -17.98 -2.00
C PRO A 233 13.92 -17.52 -3.45
N ARG A 234 13.45 -18.25 -4.45
CA ARG A 234 13.54 -17.82 -5.85
C ARG A 234 12.66 -16.58 -6.06
N PRO A 235 13.14 -15.57 -6.81
CA PRO A 235 12.32 -14.43 -7.17
C PRO A 235 11.03 -14.87 -7.88
N VAL A 236 9.93 -14.21 -7.56
CA VAL A 236 8.66 -14.38 -8.29
C VAL A 236 8.51 -13.27 -9.32
N PRO A 237 7.86 -13.51 -10.47
CA PRO A 237 7.60 -12.47 -11.45
C PRO A 237 6.67 -11.38 -10.89
N ALA A 238 6.87 -10.14 -11.34
CA ALA A 238 6.07 -8.99 -10.89
C ALA A 238 4.58 -9.17 -11.20
N GLU A 239 4.23 -9.85 -12.27
CA GLU A 239 2.88 -10.19 -12.71
C GLU A 239 2.13 -11.02 -11.67
N ARG A 240 2.84 -11.87 -10.92
CA ARG A 240 2.24 -12.64 -9.83
C ARG A 240 1.80 -11.74 -8.67
N VAL A 241 2.56 -10.69 -8.40
CA VAL A 241 2.17 -9.67 -7.42
C VAL A 241 0.99 -8.85 -7.93
N ALA A 242 1.02 -8.46 -9.21
CA ALA A 242 -0.07 -7.73 -9.85
C ALA A 242 -1.40 -8.50 -9.81
N GLU A 243 -1.38 -9.79 -10.12
CA GLU A 243 -2.58 -10.64 -10.02
C GLU A 243 -3.08 -10.77 -8.57
N ALA A 244 -2.17 -10.85 -7.61
CA ALA A 244 -2.53 -10.86 -6.18
C ALA A 244 -3.18 -9.54 -5.74
N VAL A 245 -2.66 -8.38 -6.22
CA VAL A 245 -3.27 -7.05 -6.01
C VAL A 245 -4.67 -7.02 -6.59
N ARG A 246 -4.85 -7.38 -7.87
CA ARG A 246 -6.14 -7.43 -8.53
C ARG A 246 -7.16 -8.28 -7.76
N SER A 247 -6.76 -9.51 -7.44
CA SER A 247 -7.60 -10.44 -6.68
C SER A 247 -7.95 -9.90 -5.28
N ALA A 248 -7.03 -9.21 -4.62
CA ALA A 248 -7.27 -8.61 -3.32
C ALA A 248 -8.25 -7.43 -3.40
N VAL A 249 -8.12 -6.58 -4.40
CA VAL A 249 -9.05 -5.47 -4.67
C VAL A 249 -10.45 -6.01 -4.94
N ALA A 250 -10.58 -6.99 -5.84
CA ALA A 250 -11.88 -7.57 -6.20
C ALA A 250 -12.59 -8.28 -5.02
N ARG A 251 -11.82 -8.89 -4.11
CA ARG A 251 -12.36 -9.66 -2.98
C ARG A 251 -12.37 -8.90 -1.65
N GLY A 252 -11.95 -7.64 -1.63
CA GLY A 252 -11.88 -6.84 -0.41
C GLY A 252 -10.91 -7.37 0.65
N ARG A 253 -9.78 -7.99 0.25
CA ARG A 253 -8.83 -8.58 1.19
C ARG A 253 -7.98 -7.50 1.86
N ASP A 254 -7.80 -7.63 3.17
CA ASP A 254 -7.02 -6.69 3.98
C ASP A 254 -5.51 -6.92 3.86
N GLU A 255 -5.08 -8.19 3.69
CA GLU A 255 -3.67 -8.54 3.64
C GLU A 255 -3.41 -9.70 2.68
N VAL A 256 -2.35 -9.59 1.88
CA VAL A 256 -1.92 -10.60 0.91
C VAL A 256 -0.41 -10.79 0.92
N TYR A 257 0.03 -12.03 1.08
CA TYR A 257 1.43 -12.43 0.96
C TYR A 257 1.71 -13.06 -0.40
N VAL A 258 2.83 -12.68 -1.03
CA VAL A 258 3.21 -13.23 -2.35
C VAL A 258 4.67 -13.68 -2.33
N PRO A 259 4.92 -15.00 -2.37
CA PRO A 259 3.99 -16.13 -2.32
C PRO A 259 3.28 -16.27 -0.96
N SER A 260 2.14 -16.95 -0.93
CA SER A 260 1.27 -17.03 0.27
C SER A 260 1.93 -17.72 1.49
N TRP A 261 2.89 -18.61 1.28
CA TRP A 261 3.61 -19.31 2.35
C TRP A 261 4.45 -18.35 3.23
N LEU A 262 4.79 -17.16 2.72
CA LEU A 262 5.50 -16.12 3.49
C LEU A 262 4.75 -15.65 4.74
N ARG A 263 3.46 -15.93 4.82
CA ARG A 263 2.68 -15.71 6.04
C ARG A 263 3.19 -16.54 7.23
N LEU A 264 3.79 -17.71 6.97
CA LEU A 264 4.26 -18.60 8.03
C LEU A 264 5.41 -17.99 8.85
N PRO A 265 6.55 -17.55 8.26
CA PRO A 265 7.61 -16.91 9.04
C PRO A 265 7.15 -15.65 9.79
N CYS A 266 6.22 -14.88 9.23
CA CYS A 266 5.64 -13.72 9.91
C CYS A 266 4.85 -14.14 11.17
N ARG A 267 4.06 -15.21 11.08
CA ARG A 267 3.34 -15.77 12.23
C ARG A 267 4.29 -16.30 13.30
N VAL A 268 5.33 -17.04 12.89
CA VAL A 268 6.35 -17.55 13.84
C VAL A 268 7.03 -16.40 14.56
N ARG A 269 7.38 -15.31 13.86
CA ARG A 269 7.93 -14.11 14.49
C ARG A 269 6.96 -13.48 15.50
N GLY A 270 5.68 -13.43 15.20
CA GLY A 270 4.66 -12.86 16.07
C GLY A 270 4.37 -13.69 17.32
N THR A 271 4.38 -15.02 17.21
CA THR A 271 4.04 -15.93 18.32
C THR A 271 5.25 -16.39 19.12
N ALA A 272 6.41 -16.55 18.47
CA ALA A 272 7.63 -17.06 19.09
C ALA A 272 8.88 -16.24 18.66
N PRO A 273 8.97 -14.93 19.01
CA PRO A 273 10.00 -14.03 18.50
C PRO A 273 11.42 -14.47 18.87
N GLY A 274 11.60 -15.11 20.03
CA GLY A 274 12.91 -15.65 20.45
C GLY A 274 13.40 -16.78 19.56
N LEU A 275 12.52 -17.73 19.24
CA LEU A 275 12.81 -18.83 18.31
C LEU A 275 13.11 -18.28 16.91
N TYR A 276 12.25 -17.35 16.43
CA TYR A 276 12.46 -16.72 15.13
C TYR A 276 13.84 -16.09 15.03
N ARG A 277 14.26 -15.26 16.00
CA ARG A 277 15.57 -14.59 15.99
C ARG A 277 16.75 -15.58 15.95
N ARG A 278 16.67 -16.71 16.70
CA ARG A 278 17.70 -17.76 16.67
C ARG A 278 17.81 -18.42 15.28
N LEU A 279 16.67 -18.70 14.65
CA LEU A 279 16.64 -19.30 13.31
C LEU A 279 17.13 -18.29 12.25
N ALA A 280 16.68 -17.03 12.32
CA ALA A 280 17.11 -15.98 11.41
C ALA A 280 18.63 -15.72 11.52
N ALA A 281 19.21 -15.73 12.70
CA ALA A 281 20.66 -15.57 12.89
C ALA A 281 21.48 -16.72 12.26
N ARG A 282 20.88 -17.92 12.13
CA ARG A 282 21.56 -19.11 11.57
C ARG A 282 21.36 -19.28 10.07
N PHE A 283 20.22 -18.83 9.53
CA PHE A 283 19.80 -19.09 8.15
C PHE A 283 19.44 -17.82 7.36
N GLY A 284 19.52 -16.63 8.01
CA GLY A 284 19.15 -15.32 7.45
C GLY A 284 20.25 -14.56 6.70
#